data_b126e7da6ca0c6cf947042202471afc6
#
_entry.id   b126e7da6ca0c6cf947042202471afc6
#
_cell.length_a   1.000
_cell.length_b   1.000
_cell.length_c   1.000
_cell.angle_alpha   90.00
_cell.angle_beta   90.00
_cell.angle_gamma   90.00
#
_symmetry.space_group_name_H-M   'P 1'
#
loop_
_entity.id
_entity.type
_entity.pdbx_description
1 polymer ?
#
loop_
_entity_poly.entity_id
_entity_poly.type
_entity_poly.pdbx_seq_one_letter_code
_entity_poly.pdbx_strand_id
1 'polypeptide(L)'
;MPSSSIFFSGAVAGSLFAQAALAYTVVQIPSPFMTKNIDPIVFPGAFDKSHLHSFFGADAVTATTSTTAQLQDSCTNAENPNDLSIYWVPTLLYTKDGGKTHEPVPVSRFSAYYNLGETEAQTAIPQDLKMVAGNATAKSAAEMPADAKIAWFCESEANPPPADKNGFPSKTCTTHLQHVIFFPNCVDSATLKTAYKSKSAGTANGCPEGMLSMPQLRFSIRYDLRRVLPGGWDGEAPVRQACGENVFCSHGDFINGWSKEAAENMIGTTKEKYHFAAVEGDRKKKDCKQRDADPTHGTSDFAESVKLMSKRSVETVGWTSRSRMMRI
;
A
#
# COMPACT_ATOMS: atom_id res chain seq x y z
N MET A 1 -56.58 34.87 -44.97
CA MET A 1 -55.21 34.34 -45.17
C MET A 1 -54.70 33.89 -43.83
N PRO A 2 -54.60 32.60 -43.51
CA PRO A 2 -54.09 32.13 -42.24
C PRO A 2 -52.59 31.89 -42.33
N SER A 3 -51.87 32.46 -41.39
CA SER A 3 -50.43 32.23 -41.15
C SER A 3 -50.21 30.92 -40.46
N SER A 4 -49.46 30.01 -41.06
CA SER A 4 -49.02 28.75 -40.46
C SER A 4 -47.74 28.98 -39.66
N SER A 5 -47.81 28.75 -38.37
CA SER A 5 -46.65 28.73 -37.48
C SER A 5 -46.07 27.31 -37.44
N ILE A 6 -44.85 27.17 -37.89
CA ILE A 6 -44.10 25.91 -37.85
C ILE A 6 -43.35 25.85 -36.49
N PHE A 7 -43.75 24.90 -35.63
CA PHE A 7 -43.00 24.59 -34.39
C PHE A 7 -41.87 23.64 -34.75
N PHE A 8 -40.63 24.09 -34.58
CA PHE A 8 -39.47 23.21 -34.57
C PHE A 8 -39.32 22.59 -33.16
N SER A 9 -39.64 21.32 -33.05
CA SER A 9 -39.29 20.52 -31.87
C SER A 9 -37.81 20.10 -31.96
N GLY A 10 -36.95 20.81 -31.26
CA GLY A 10 -35.56 20.41 -31.10
C GLY A 10 -35.47 19.25 -30.11
N ALA A 11 -35.17 18.06 -30.62
CA ALA A 11 -34.79 16.92 -29.77
C ALA A 11 -33.39 17.16 -29.21
N VAL A 12 -33.31 17.47 -27.92
CA VAL A 12 -32.05 17.49 -27.17
C VAL A 12 -31.65 16.04 -26.95
N ALA A 13 -30.70 15.55 -27.74
CA ALA A 13 -30.03 14.27 -27.49
C ALA A 13 -29.13 14.43 -26.27
N GLY A 14 -29.66 14.10 -25.11
CA GLY A 14 -28.89 13.99 -23.89
C GLY A 14 -27.89 12.84 -24.00
N SER A 15 -26.63 13.17 -24.21
CA SER A 15 -25.53 12.20 -24.11
C SER A 15 -25.46 11.68 -22.70
N LEU A 16 -26.02 10.50 -22.45
CA LEU A 16 -25.80 9.71 -21.24
C LEU A 16 -24.34 9.26 -21.28
N PHE A 17 -23.46 10.04 -20.67
CA PHE A 17 -22.17 9.52 -20.26
C PHE A 17 -22.43 8.43 -19.21
N ALA A 18 -22.41 7.18 -19.64
CA ALA A 18 -22.32 6.05 -18.74
C ALA A 18 -20.99 6.19 -17.98
N GLN A 19 -21.04 6.74 -16.77
CA GLN A 19 -19.90 6.66 -15.86
C GLN A 19 -19.65 5.17 -15.61
N ALA A 20 -18.49 4.70 -16.08
CA ALA A 20 -18.06 3.35 -15.78
C ALA A 20 -18.07 3.16 -14.26
N ALA A 21 -18.87 2.20 -13.83
CA ALA A 21 -18.99 1.91 -12.42
C ALA A 21 -17.77 1.16 -11.96
N LEU A 22 -17.10 1.71 -10.99
CA LEU A 22 -16.02 1.06 -10.28
C LEU A 22 -16.64 0.24 -9.14
N ALA A 23 -16.64 -1.08 -9.29
CA ALA A 23 -16.95 -1.98 -8.20
C ALA A 23 -15.66 -2.27 -7.42
N TYR A 24 -15.70 -2.25 -6.09
CA TYR A 24 -14.56 -2.58 -5.26
C TYR A 24 -14.98 -3.15 -3.90
N THR A 25 -14.20 -4.09 -3.41
CA THR A 25 -14.22 -4.52 -2.02
C THR A 25 -13.26 -3.65 -1.24
N VAL A 26 -13.65 -3.23 -0.05
CA VAL A 26 -12.80 -2.46 0.86
C VAL A 26 -12.71 -3.20 2.18
N VAL A 27 -11.50 -3.43 2.63
CA VAL A 27 -11.21 -3.91 3.98
C VAL A 27 -10.62 -2.76 4.78
N GLN A 28 -11.30 -2.41 5.86
CA GLN A 28 -10.84 -1.37 6.79
C GLN A 28 -9.99 -2.01 7.88
N ILE A 29 -8.88 -1.33 8.21
CA ILE A 29 -8.00 -1.70 9.31
C ILE A 29 -7.73 -0.43 10.13
N PRO A 30 -8.07 -0.39 11.43
CA PRO A 30 -8.09 0.88 12.18
C PRO A 30 -6.69 1.49 12.39
N SER A 31 -5.68 0.66 12.62
CA SER A 31 -4.32 1.10 12.92
C SER A 31 -3.31 -0.01 12.65
N PRO A 32 -2.01 0.29 12.54
CA PRO A 32 -1.01 -0.76 12.56
C PRO A 32 -1.03 -1.45 13.94
N PHE A 33 -0.86 -2.76 13.94
CA PHE A 33 -0.71 -3.51 15.18
C PHE A 33 0.75 -3.54 15.67
N MET A 34 1.69 -3.28 14.76
CA MET A 34 3.13 -3.31 15.03
C MET A 34 3.87 -2.33 14.11
N THR A 35 4.93 -1.74 14.63
CA THR A 35 5.97 -1.03 13.86
C THR A 35 7.29 -1.74 14.11
N LYS A 36 7.99 -2.18 13.04
CA LYS A 36 9.22 -2.97 13.17
C LYS A 36 10.08 -2.92 11.91
N ASN A 37 11.38 -3.05 12.03
CA ASN A 37 12.31 -3.09 10.90
C ASN A 37 12.52 -4.53 10.39
N ILE A 38 11.46 -5.21 10.03
CA ILE A 38 11.50 -6.50 9.31
C ILE A 38 10.90 -6.35 7.92
N ASP A 39 11.35 -7.18 6.97
CA ASP A 39 10.82 -7.26 5.62
C ASP A 39 10.92 -8.70 5.09
N PRO A 40 9.86 -9.48 5.25
CA PRO A 40 9.89 -10.89 4.85
C PRO A 40 9.87 -11.12 3.33
N ILE A 41 9.68 -10.09 2.52
CA ILE A 41 9.71 -10.21 1.04
C ILE A 41 11.09 -9.84 0.50
N VAL A 42 11.60 -8.64 0.81
CA VAL A 42 12.83 -8.11 0.21
C VAL A 42 14.08 -8.55 0.99
N PHE A 43 13.97 -8.62 2.32
CA PHE A 43 15.08 -8.96 3.21
C PHE A 43 14.73 -10.09 4.20
N PRO A 44 14.31 -11.29 3.73
CA PRO A 44 13.91 -12.39 4.61
C PRO A 44 15.00 -12.71 5.63
N GLY A 45 14.68 -12.64 6.93
CA GLY A 45 15.58 -12.90 8.04
C GLY A 45 16.68 -11.85 8.28
N ALA A 46 16.80 -10.84 7.41
CA ALA A 46 17.88 -9.84 7.48
C ALA A 46 17.33 -8.47 7.91
N PHE A 47 16.78 -8.40 9.13
CA PHE A 47 16.18 -7.18 9.67
C PHE A 47 17.15 -5.99 9.77
N ASP A 48 18.44 -6.23 9.86
CA ASP A 48 19.49 -5.21 9.84
C ASP A 48 19.67 -4.52 8.46
N LYS A 49 18.97 -4.97 7.43
CA LYS A 49 18.90 -4.33 6.10
C LYS A 49 17.58 -3.61 5.87
N SER A 50 16.61 -3.80 6.75
CA SER A 50 15.27 -3.25 6.60
C SER A 50 15.10 -1.99 7.46
N HIS A 51 14.40 -0.99 6.91
CA HIS A 51 13.92 0.17 7.65
C HIS A 51 12.63 -0.18 8.42
N LEU A 52 12.14 0.76 9.23
CA LEU A 52 10.87 0.55 9.94
C LEU A 52 9.68 0.48 8.98
N HIS A 53 8.87 -0.54 9.16
CA HIS A 53 7.55 -0.68 8.53
C HIS A 53 6.43 -0.64 9.56
N SER A 54 5.30 -0.08 9.17
CA SER A 54 4.03 -0.19 9.89
C SER A 54 3.23 -1.34 9.33
N PHE A 55 2.87 -2.32 10.16
CA PHE A 55 2.20 -3.57 9.79
C PHE A 55 0.72 -3.54 10.13
N PHE A 56 -0.12 -4.01 9.20
CA PHE A 56 -1.57 -4.04 9.29
C PHE A 56 -2.10 -5.43 8.91
N GLY A 57 -3.20 -5.86 9.49
CA GLY A 57 -3.83 -7.14 9.18
C GLY A 57 -3.39 -8.25 10.13
N ALA A 58 -2.93 -9.39 9.60
CA ALA A 58 -2.59 -10.58 10.38
C ALA A 58 -1.33 -10.41 11.25
N ASP A 59 -1.35 -10.91 12.47
CA ASP A 59 -0.24 -10.77 13.42
C ASP A 59 0.81 -11.91 13.37
N ALA A 60 0.62 -12.90 12.51
CA ALA A 60 1.59 -14.01 12.36
C ALA A 60 2.80 -13.65 11.48
N VAL A 61 3.03 -12.37 11.19
CA VAL A 61 4.20 -11.94 10.41
C VAL A 61 5.48 -12.04 11.24
N THR A 62 6.49 -12.65 10.66
CA THR A 62 7.86 -12.76 11.17
C THR A 62 8.84 -12.24 10.12
N ALA A 63 10.11 -12.13 10.45
CA ALA A 63 11.16 -11.77 9.50
C ALA A 63 11.26 -12.76 8.29
N THR A 64 10.64 -13.94 8.38
CA THR A 64 10.73 -15.00 7.36
C THR A 64 9.39 -15.53 6.86
N THR A 65 8.27 -14.88 7.21
CA THR A 65 6.94 -15.27 6.75
C THR A 65 6.88 -15.29 5.22
N SER A 66 6.41 -16.37 4.63
CA SER A 66 6.46 -16.55 3.17
C SER A 66 5.22 -17.17 2.54
N THR A 67 4.29 -17.73 3.32
CA THR A 67 3.12 -18.46 2.82
C THR A 67 1.81 -17.96 3.43
N THR A 68 0.73 -18.11 2.68
CA THR A 68 -0.64 -17.86 3.15
C THR A 68 -0.96 -18.72 4.39
N ALA A 69 -0.57 -19.98 4.39
CA ALA A 69 -0.85 -20.90 5.50
C ALA A 69 -0.27 -20.40 6.84
N GLN A 70 0.91 -19.76 6.82
CA GLN A 70 1.50 -19.17 8.03
C GLN A 70 0.67 -18.01 8.61
N LEU A 71 -0.08 -17.30 7.76
CA LEU A 71 -0.93 -16.18 8.16
C LEU A 71 -2.32 -16.64 8.64
N GLN A 72 -2.83 -17.75 8.10
CA GLN A 72 -4.23 -18.15 8.29
C GLN A 72 -4.59 -18.65 9.69
N ASP A 73 -3.63 -18.91 10.57
CA ASP A 73 -3.88 -19.28 11.98
C ASP A 73 -3.53 -18.14 12.96
N SER A 74 -3.82 -16.91 12.59
CA SER A 74 -3.46 -15.69 13.33
C SER A 74 -4.65 -14.88 13.81
N CYS A 75 -4.38 -13.82 14.55
CA CYS A 75 -5.28 -12.70 14.80
C CYS A 75 -5.16 -11.67 13.67
N THR A 76 -6.28 -11.10 13.24
CA THR A 76 -6.30 -9.96 12.34
C THR A 76 -7.10 -8.80 12.93
N ASN A 77 -6.65 -7.56 12.71
CA ASN A 77 -7.47 -6.37 12.98
C ASN A 77 -8.20 -5.85 11.74
N ALA A 78 -8.19 -6.62 10.65
CA ALA A 78 -9.03 -6.35 9.50
C ALA A 78 -10.52 -6.47 9.85
N GLU A 79 -11.34 -5.62 9.26
CA GLU A 79 -12.80 -5.64 9.45
C GLU A 79 -13.42 -6.96 8.96
N ASN A 80 -12.91 -7.48 7.83
CA ASN A 80 -13.34 -8.78 7.29
C ASN A 80 -12.52 -9.93 7.90
N PRO A 81 -13.14 -10.88 8.61
CA PRO A 81 -12.44 -11.98 9.26
C PRO A 81 -11.81 -13.00 8.29
N ASN A 82 -12.19 -12.97 7.02
CA ASN A 82 -11.61 -13.83 5.99
C ASN A 82 -10.30 -13.25 5.41
N ASP A 83 -9.97 -11.99 5.76
CA ASP A 83 -8.75 -11.34 5.37
C ASP A 83 -7.69 -11.47 6.48
N LEU A 84 -6.86 -12.47 6.34
CA LEU A 84 -5.67 -12.68 7.16
C LEU A 84 -4.38 -12.29 6.42
N SER A 85 -4.52 -11.45 5.40
CA SER A 85 -3.37 -10.87 4.72
C SER A 85 -2.57 -9.98 5.65
N ILE A 86 -1.30 -9.85 5.35
CA ILE A 86 -0.44 -8.87 5.99
C ILE A 86 -0.06 -7.79 4.98
N TYR A 87 -0.15 -6.55 5.42
CA TYR A 87 0.11 -5.34 4.66
C TYR A 87 1.15 -4.50 5.40
N TRP A 88 2.13 -3.94 4.72
CA TRP A 88 3.02 -2.98 5.35
C TRP A 88 3.49 -1.90 4.39
N VAL A 89 3.93 -0.81 4.97
CA VAL A 89 4.50 0.36 4.29
C VAL A 89 5.62 0.93 5.16
N PRO A 90 6.56 1.69 4.61
CA PRO A 90 7.50 2.46 5.41
C PRO A 90 6.76 3.31 6.43
N THR A 91 7.19 3.25 7.68
CA THR A 91 6.59 4.06 8.74
C THR A 91 6.77 5.54 8.43
N LEU A 92 5.65 6.29 8.41
CA LEU A 92 5.71 7.75 8.39
C LEU A 92 6.08 8.24 9.78
N LEU A 93 7.10 9.06 9.86
CA LEU A 93 7.66 9.61 11.09
C LEU A 93 7.49 11.12 11.11
N TYR A 94 7.34 11.70 12.30
CA TYR A 94 7.33 13.14 12.52
C TYR A 94 8.40 13.55 13.52
N THR A 95 8.75 14.84 13.49
CA THR A 95 9.68 15.45 14.43
C THR A 95 9.10 16.73 15.03
N LYS A 96 9.42 17.01 16.30
CA LYS A 96 9.09 18.26 17.00
C LYS A 96 10.32 19.12 17.32
N ASP A 97 11.50 18.60 17.10
CA ASP A 97 12.76 19.16 17.60
C ASP A 97 13.78 19.41 16.47
N GLY A 98 13.27 19.64 15.27
CA GLY A 98 14.11 19.91 14.10
C GLY A 98 14.90 18.71 13.60
N GLY A 99 14.34 17.51 13.74
CA GLY A 99 14.92 16.28 13.21
C GLY A 99 15.88 15.54 14.16
N LYS A 100 15.94 15.91 15.43
CA LYS A 100 16.76 15.20 16.43
C LYS A 100 16.12 13.87 16.85
N THR A 101 14.80 13.89 17.03
CA THR A 101 14.02 12.69 17.33
C THR A 101 12.90 12.50 16.31
N HIS A 102 12.54 11.25 16.06
CA HIS A 102 11.49 10.88 15.12
C HIS A 102 10.58 9.83 15.75
N GLU A 103 9.27 10.07 15.67
CA GLU A 103 8.24 9.18 16.21
C GLU A 103 7.24 8.81 15.11
N PRO A 104 6.61 7.62 15.16
CA PRO A 104 5.58 7.23 14.21
C PRO A 104 4.37 8.18 14.22
N VAL A 105 3.93 8.61 13.04
CA VAL A 105 2.68 9.35 12.90
C VAL A 105 1.51 8.38 13.11
N PRO A 106 0.53 8.73 13.98
CA PRO A 106 -0.66 7.91 14.15
C PRO A 106 -1.43 7.74 12.84
N VAL A 107 -1.76 6.49 12.51
CA VAL A 107 -2.67 6.16 11.41
C VAL A 107 -4.09 6.20 11.94
N SER A 108 -4.96 6.97 11.30
CA SER A 108 -6.39 7.01 11.65
C SER A 108 -7.19 5.93 10.94
N ARG A 109 -6.75 5.47 9.77
CA ARG A 109 -7.33 4.38 9.02
C ARG A 109 -6.39 3.90 7.91
N PHE A 110 -6.30 2.60 7.75
CA PHE A 110 -5.79 1.93 6.57
C PHE A 110 -6.96 1.26 5.85
N SER A 111 -7.04 1.41 4.53
CA SER A 111 -8.03 0.75 3.70
C SER A 111 -7.34 0.00 2.57
N ALA A 112 -7.54 -1.32 2.53
CA ALA A 112 -7.18 -2.15 1.40
C ALA A 112 -8.37 -2.21 0.43
N TYR A 113 -8.22 -1.64 -0.75
CA TYR A 113 -9.22 -1.70 -1.82
C TYR A 113 -8.82 -2.78 -2.80
N TYR A 114 -9.77 -3.62 -3.19
CA TYR A 114 -9.63 -4.61 -4.23
C TYR A 114 -10.51 -4.21 -5.39
N ASN A 115 -9.91 -3.54 -6.40
CA ASN A 115 -10.63 -2.92 -7.50
C ASN A 115 -10.86 -3.94 -8.63
N LEU A 116 -12.09 -4.21 -8.96
CA LEU A 116 -12.50 -5.07 -10.07
C LEU A 116 -13.03 -4.28 -11.28
N GLY A 117 -13.14 -2.95 -11.15
CA GLY A 117 -14.03 -2.15 -11.97
C GLY A 117 -13.55 -1.77 -13.37
N GLU A 118 -12.27 -1.88 -13.71
CA GLU A 118 -11.77 -1.47 -15.04
C GLU A 118 -11.77 -2.61 -16.06
N THR A 119 -11.51 -3.82 -15.60
CA THR A 119 -11.61 -5.06 -16.39
C THR A 119 -11.94 -6.21 -15.45
N GLU A 120 -12.80 -7.10 -15.89
CA GLU A 120 -13.18 -8.28 -15.13
C GLU A 120 -11.93 -9.06 -14.71
N ALA A 121 -11.81 -9.39 -13.42
CA ALA A 121 -10.76 -10.26 -12.93
C ALA A 121 -11.03 -11.69 -13.40
N GLN A 122 -10.02 -12.33 -13.97
CA GLN A 122 -10.10 -13.70 -14.49
C GLN A 122 -9.76 -14.74 -13.43
N THR A 123 -9.05 -14.32 -12.39
CA THR A 123 -8.64 -15.20 -11.28
C THR A 123 -8.71 -14.45 -9.95
N ALA A 124 -8.95 -15.20 -8.88
CA ALA A 124 -8.75 -14.71 -7.53
C ALA A 124 -7.27 -14.38 -7.27
N ILE A 125 -6.99 -13.62 -6.22
CA ILE A 125 -5.61 -13.42 -5.75
C ILE A 125 -5.07 -14.79 -5.30
N PRO A 126 -4.00 -15.31 -5.92
CA PRO A 126 -3.50 -16.65 -5.62
C PRO A 126 -2.99 -16.78 -4.18
N GLN A 127 -3.11 -17.98 -3.61
CA GLN A 127 -2.45 -18.30 -2.35
C GLN A 127 -0.94 -18.16 -2.51
N ASP A 128 -0.23 -17.81 -1.45
CA ASP A 128 1.21 -17.55 -1.37
C ASP A 128 1.70 -16.36 -2.22
N LEU A 129 0.78 -15.60 -2.83
CA LEU A 129 1.15 -14.42 -3.57
C LEU A 129 1.76 -13.37 -2.64
N LYS A 130 2.93 -12.87 -3.05
CA LYS A 130 3.63 -11.73 -2.46
C LYS A 130 3.79 -10.63 -3.49
N MET A 131 3.56 -9.39 -3.09
CA MET A 131 3.70 -8.24 -3.98
C MET A 131 4.43 -7.10 -3.28
N VAL A 132 5.25 -6.40 -4.07
CA VAL A 132 5.82 -5.10 -3.72
C VAL A 132 5.36 -4.11 -4.78
N ALA A 133 4.87 -2.96 -4.36
CA ALA A 133 4.54 -1.82 -5.22
C ALA A 133 5.37 -0.61 -4.79
N GLY A 134 5.87 0.17 -5.75
CA GLY A 134 6.78 1.28 -5.45
C GLY A 134 8.26 0.89 -5.57
N ASN A 135 9.14 1.73 -5.01
CA ASN A 135 10.59 1.51 -5.06
C ASN A 135 11.26 2.07 -3.79
N ALA A 136 11.62 1.18 -2.86
CA ALA A 136 12.25 1.53 -1.58
C ALA A 136 13.59 2.29 -1.72
N THR A 137 14.23 2.23 -2.87
CA THR A 137 15.54 2.85 -3.13
C THR A 137 15.46 4.13 -3.98
N ALA A 138 14.26 4.52 -4.44
CA ALA A 138 14.08 5.70 -5.26
C ALA A 138 14.44 6.99 -4.48
N LYS A 139 15.18 7.87 -5.15
CA LYS A 139 15.63 9.17 -4.62
C LYS A 139 15.01 10.35 -5.37
N SER A 140 14.30 10.08 -6.46
CA SER A 140 13.68 11.08 -7.32
C SER A 140 12.36 10.58 -7.88
N ALA A 141 11.52 11.49 -8.35
CA ALA A 141 10.25 11.15 -9.02
C ALA A 141 10.46 10.27 -10.27
N ALA A 142 11.58 10.42 -10.97
CA ALA A 142 11.89 9.64 -12.16
C ALA A 142 12.18 8.16 -11.87
N GLU A 143 12.57 7.84 -10.64
CA GLU A 143 12.86 6.48 -10.19
C GLU A 143 11.61 5.77 -9.61
N MET A 144 10.51 6.50 -9.42
CA MET A 144 9.25 5.95 -8.94
C MET A 144 8.54 5.22 -10.08
N PRO A 145 8.05 3.98 -9.87
CA PRO A 145 7.25 3.29 -10.87
C PRO A 145 5.91 4.03 -11.12
N ALA A 146 5.70 4.53 -12.33
CA ALA A 146 4.50 5.29 -12.68
C ALA A 146 3.20 4.47 -12.48
N ASP A 147 3.24 3.17 -12.74
CA ASP A 147 2.09 2.27 -12.61
C ASP A 147 1.64 2.06 -11.17
N ALA A 148 2.53 2.26 -10.18
CA ALA A 148 2.18 2.23 -8.77
C ALA A 148 1.33 3.43 -8.33
N LYS A 149 1.22 4.47 -9.16
CA LYS A 149 0.39 5.68 -8.94
C LYS A 149 0.48 6.21 -7.51
N ILE A 150 1.69 6.28 -6.98
CA ILE A 150 1.93 6.71 -5.60
C ILE A 150 1.61 8.18 -5.47
N ALA A 151 0.79 8.52 -4.47
CA ALA A 151 0.41 9.91 -4.21
C ALA A 151 0.34 10.20 -2.71
N TRP A 152 0.74 11.43 -2.35
CA TRP A 152 0.61 12.03 -1.03
C TRP A 152 -0.18 13.34 -1.17
N PHE A 153 -1.29 13.47 -0.48
CA PHE A 153 -2.15 14.65 -0.62
C PHE A 153 -3.05 14.83 0.61
N CYS A 154 -3.59 16.04 0.75
CA CYS A 154 -4.63 16.33 1.74
C CYS A 154 -5.98 15.81 1.24
N GLU A 155 -6.60 14.91 1.99
CA GLU A 155 -7.85 14.27 1.60
C GLU A 155 -9.00 15.27 1.48
N SER A 156 -9.74 15.21 0.36
CA SER A 156 -11.00 15.98 0.15
C SER A 156 -10.87 17.51 0.28
N GLU A 157 -9.67 18.05 0.14
CA GLU A 157 -9.49 19.50 0.10
C GLU A 157 -9.76 20.04 -1.30
N ALA A 158 -10.62 21.07 -1.39
CA ALA A 158 -10.95 21.72 -2.66
C ALA A 158 -9.74 22.43 -3.28
N ASN A 159 -8.84 22.98 -2.44
CA ASN A 159 -7.61 23.64 -2.85
C ASN A 159 -6.44 23.06 -2.04
N PRO A 160 -5.94 21.87 -2.39
CA PRO A 160 -4.87 21.25 -1.64
C PRO A 160 -3.59 22.08 -1.75
N PRO A 161 -2.79 22.17 -0.68
CA PRO A 161 -1.51 22.83 -0.73
C PRO A 161 -0.58 22.16 -1.76
N PRO A 162 0.31 22.91 -2.42
CA PRO A 162 1.32 22.31 -3.29
C PRO A 162 2.26 21.41 -2.49
N ALA A 163 2.97 20.53 -3.18
CA ALA A 163 4.00 19.73 -2.57
C ALA A 163 5.21 20.61 -2.17
N ASP A 164 5.83 20.28 -1.04
CA ASP A 164 7.14 20.80 -0.65
C ASP A 164 8.27 20.11 -1.46
N LYS A 165 9.52 20.44 -1.17
CA LYS A 165 10.70 19.85 -1.86
C LYS A 165 10.84 18.34 -1.67
N ASN A 166 10.23 17.79 -0.61
CA ASN A 166 10.27 16.38 -0.27
C ASN A 166 9.04 15.62 -0.83
N GLY A 167 8.08 16.34 -1.45
CA GLY A 167 6.87 15.80 -2.05
C GLY A 167 5.68 15.67 -1.10
N PHE A 168 5.80 16.10 0.15
CA PHE A 168 4.68 16.19 1.10
C PHE A 168 3.91 17.52 0.91
N PRO A 169 2.64 17.61 1.33
CA PRO A 169 1.94 18.90 1.31
C PRO A 169 2.71 19.98 2.09
N SER A 170 2.91 21.16 1.47
CA SER A 170 3.66 22.28 2.08
C SER A 170 2.94 22.97 3.23
N LYS A 171 1.71 22.59 3.53
CA LYS A 171 0.93 23.08 4.68
C LYS A 171 0.17 21.93 5.32
N THR A 172 -0.17 22.12 6.60
CA THR A 172 -1.03 21.20 7.35
C THR A 172 -2.34 20.94 6.63
N CYS A 173 -2.68 19.69 6.44
CA CYS A 173 -3.98 19.30 5.92
C CYS A 173 -5.10 19.67 6.89
N THR A 174 -6.19 20.24 6.39
CA THR A 174 -7.39 20.51 7.19
C THR A 174 -8.12 19.23 7.59
N THR A 175 -7.93 18.17 6.81
CA THR A 175 -8.46 16.82 7.06
C THR A 175 -7.34 15.87 7.46
N HIS A 176 -7.03 14.89 6.63
CA HIS A 176 -5.97 13.92 6.85
C HIS A 176 -4.92 14.00 5.73
N LEU A 177 -3.66 13.77 6.06
CA LEU A 177 -2.68 13.43 5.06
C LEU A 177 -2.99 12.02 4.56
N GLN A 178 -3.20 11.88 3.26
CA GLN A 178 -3.50 10.59 2.63
C GLN A 178 -2.33 10.12 1.78
N HIS A 179 -2.03 8.83 1.89
CA HIS A 179 -1.06 8.12 1.07
C HIS A 179 -1.77 7.01 0.29
N VAL A 180 -1.54 6.94 -1.02
CA VAL A 180 -2.16 5.96 -1.92
C VAL A 180 -1.08 5.24 -2.72
N ILE A 181 -1.21 3.91 -2.83
CA ILE A 181 -0.33 3.04 -3.63
C ILE A 181 -1.18 2.00 -4.36
N PHE A 182 -0.94 1.80 -5.66
CA PHE A 182 -1.56 0.75 -6.47
C PHE A 182 -0.58 -0.39 -6.71
N PHE A 183 -1.08 -1.61 -6.59
CA PHE A 183 -0.31 -2.84 -6.79
C PHE A 183 -0.52 -3.42 -8.19
N PRO A 184 0.36 -4.32 -8.65
CA PRO A 184 0.15 -5.11 -9.85
C PRO A 184 -1.20 -5.82 -9.84
N ASN A 185 -1.79 -6.02 -11.02
CA ASN A 185 -3.11 -6.62 -11.19
C ASN A 185 -3.15 -7.70 -12.30
N CYS A 186 -1.99 -8.15 -12.70
CA CYS A 186 -1.79 -9.34 -13.54
C CYS A 186 -0.92 -10.34 -12.79
N VAL A 187 -1.20 -11.63 -12.96
CA VAL A 187 -0.45 -12.70 -12.33
C VAL A 187 -0.24 -13.89 -13.27
N ASP A 188 0.95 -14.46 -13.26
CA ASP A 188 1.24 -15.80 -13.75
C ASP A 188 0.97 -16.79 -12.62
N SER A 189 -0.10 -17.58 -12.73
CA SER A 189 -0.55 -18.49 -11.68
C SER A 189 0.44 -19.62 -11.37
N ALA A 190 1.35 -19.94 -12.28
CA ALA A 190 2.35 -21.01 -12.07
C ALA A 190 3.59 -20.50 -11.32
N THR A 191 4.01 -19.26 -11.58
CA THR A 191 5.24 -18.68 -11.02
C THR A 191 4.99 -17.61 -9.96
N LEU A 192 3.74 -17.17 -9.78
CA LEU A 192 3.30 -16.05 -8.95
C LEU A 192 3.99 -14.71 -9.30
N LYS A 193 4.56 -14.60 -10.48
CA LYS A 193 5.06 -13.31 -10.99
C LYS A 193 3.90 -12.38 -11.28
N THR A 194 4.09 -11.10 -10.99
CA THR A 194 3.06 -10.08 -11.17
C THR A 194 3.50 -8.99 -12.14
N ALA A 195 2.52 -8.34 -12.77
CA ALA A 195 2.72 -7.18 -13.63
C ALA A 195 1.52 -6.21 -13.51
N TYR A 196 1.73 -4.97 -13.94
CA TYR A 196 0.63 -4.04 -14.12
C TYR A 196 -0.03 -4.24 -15.49
N LYS A 197 -1.35 -4.02 -15.55
CA LYS A 197 -2.05 -3.93 -16.83
C LYS A 197 -1.53 -2.77 -17.65
N SER A 198 -1.39 -3.00 -18.96
CA SER A 198 -0.99 -1.98 -19.90
C SER A 198 -1.77 -2.11 -21.20
N LYS A 199 -2.19 -0.99 -21.79
CA LYS A 199 -2.78 -0.96 -23.14
C LYS A 199 -1.78 -1.44 -24.20
N SER A 200 -0.49 -1.29 -23.96
CA SER A 200 0.57 -1.75 -24.83
C SER A 200 0.85 -3.26 -24.77
N ALA A 201 0.23 -3.99 -23.84
CA ALA A 201 0.37 -5.45 -23.76
C ALA A 201 -0.20 -6.18 -24.99
N GLY A 202 -1.14 -5.54 -25.70
CA GLY A 202 -1.74 -6.11 -26.92
C GLY A 202 -2.71 -7.28 -26.68
N THR A 203 -3.00 -7.60 -25.42
CA THR A 203 -3.90 -8.67 -24.99
C THR A 203 -5.27 -8.14 -24.60
N ALA A 204 -6.32 -8.95 -24.71
CA ALA A 204 -7.70 -8.53 -24.40
C ALA A 204 -7.89 -8.13 -22.93
N ASN A 205 -7.14 -8.73 -22.00
CA ASN A 205 -7.20 -8.42 -20.58
C ASN A 205 -6.21 -7.32 -20.14
N GLY A 206 -5.37 -6.83 -21.07
CA GLY A 206 -4.33 -5.83 -20.80
C GLY A 206 -3.14 -6.34 -19.97
N CYS A 207 -3.08 -7.63 -19.69
CA CYS A 207 -1.93 -8.27 -19.02
C CYS A 207 -0.89 -8.75 -20.04
N PRO A 208 0.38 -8.89 -19.66
CA PRO A 208 1.36 -9.60 -20.49
C PRO A 208 0.87 -10.98 -20.91
N GLU A 209 1.37 -11.48 -22.06
CA GLU A 209 0.97 -12.78 -22.59
C GLU A 209 1.18 -13.91 -21.56
N GLY A 210 0.17 -14.78 -21.42
CA GLY A 210 0.16 -15.87 -20.45
C GLY A 210 -0.25 -15.49 -19.03
N MET A 211 -0.39 -14.20 -18.72
CA MET A 211 -0.88 -13.76 -17.40
C MET A 211 -2.40 -13.56 -17.37
N LEU A 212 -2.99 -13.83 -16.21
CA LEU A 212 -4.39 -13.59 -15.92
C LEU A 212 -4.58 -12.26 -15.16
N SER A 213 -5.70 -11.60 -15.39
CA SER A 213 -6.09 -10.44 -14.59
C SER A 213 -6.65 -10.87 -13.22
N MET A 214 -6.20 -10.21 -12.16
CA MET A 214 -6.69 -10.38 -10.78
C MET A 214 -7.19 -9.05 -10.20
N PRO A 215 -7.94 -9.06 -9.08
CA PRO A 215 -8.31 -7.83 -8.39
C PRO A 215 -7.11 -6.94 -8.10
N GLN A 216 -7.19 -5.65 -8.47
CA GLN A 216 -6.10 -4.71 -8.18
C GLN A 216 -6.16 -4.26 -6.73
N LEU A 217 -5.15 -4.58 -5.96
CA LEU A 217 -4.98 -4.05 -4.62
C LEU A 217 -4.52 -2.59 -4.69
N ARG A 218 -5.14 -1.75 -3.85
CA ARG A 218 -4.74 -0.36 -3.62
C ARG A 218 -4.75 -0.08 -2.13
N PHE A 219 -3.66 0.43 -1.61
CA PHE A 219 -3.65 1.00 -0.25
C PHE A 219 -4.15 2.44 -0.27
N SER A 220 -4.85 2.79 0.78
CA SER A 220 -5.22 4.17 1.09
C SER A 220 -5.08 4.36 2.59
N ILE A 221 -4.10 5.16 2.99
CA ILE A 221 -3.70 5.33 4.39
C ILE A 221 -3.96 6.77 4.79
N ARG A 222 -4.65 6.97 5.91
CA ARG A 222 -4.92 8.28 6.49
C ARG A 222 -4.08 8.47 7.75
N TYR A 223 -3.28 9.53 7.76
CA TYR A 223 -2.42 9.90 8.88
C TYR A 223 -3.00 11.08 9.65
N ASP A 224 -3.03 10.99 10.98
CA ASP A 224 -3.53 12.04 11.87
C ASP A 224 -2.38 12.92 12.39
N LEU A 225 -1.88 13.79 11.52
CA LEU A 225 -0.79 14.70 11.86
C LEU A 225 -1.22 15.80 12.86
N ARG A 226 -2.47 16.20 12.86
CA ARG A 226 -2.97 17.22 13.80
C ARG A 226 -2.91 16.76 15.25
N ARG A 227 -3.01 15.46 15.49
CA ARG A 227 -2.87 14.87 16.83
C ARG A 227 -1.46 15.04 17.39
N VAL A 228 -0.45 14.98 16.55
CA VAL A 228 0.96 15.00 16.97
C VAL A 228 1.64 16.33 16.69
N LEU A 229 1.15 17.10 15.73
CA LEU A 229 1.60 18.43 15.33
C LEU A 229 0.41 19.41 15.38
N PRO A 230 -0.16 19.72 16.56
CA PRO A 230 -1.37 20.54 16.66
C PRO A 230 -1.17 21.99 16.20
N GLY A 231 0.06 22.50 16.21
CA GLY A 231 0.42 23.81 15.65
C GLY A 231 0.53 23.83 14.14
N GLY A 232 0.48 22.66 13.50
CA GLY A 232 0.63 22.54 12.05
C GLY A 232 2.01 22.95 11.54
N TRP A 233 2.10 23.15 10.22
CA TRP A 233 3.28 23.68 9.55
C TRP A 233 2.88 24.51 8.33
N ASP A 234 3.80 25.38 7.90
CA ASP A 234 3.78 26.12 6.63
C ASP A 234 5.21 26.08 6.06
N GLY A 235 5.39 25.59 4.84
CA GLY A 235 6.67 25.31 4.23
C GLY A 235 7.00 23.81 4.23
N GLU A 236 8.19 23.43 4.65
CA GLU A 236 8.62 22.04 4.68
C GLU A 236 7.90 21.26 5.77
N ALA A 237 7.27 20.16 5.39
CA ALA A 237 6.55 19.30 6.35
C ALA A 237 7.54 18.64 7.31
N PRO A 238 7.31 18.69 8.65
CA PRO A 238 8.21 18.08 9.64
C PRO A 238 8.00 16.57 9.74
N VAL A 239 7.97 15.90 8.59
CA VAL A 239 7.77 14.46 8.45
C VAL A 239 8.77 13.84 7.48
N ARG A 240 8.98 12.54 7.62
CA ARG A 240 9.76 11.71 6.72
C ARG A 240 9.25 10.29 6.71
N GLN A 241 9.60 9.52 5.68
CA GLN A 241 9.43 8.07 5.72
C GLN A 241 10.64 7.40 6.38
N ALA A 242 10.46 6.22 6.94
CA ALA A 242 11.57 5.45 7.50
C ALA A 242 12.59 5.01 6.45
N CYS A 243 12.19 4.91 5.18
CA CYS A 243 13.08 4.61 4.04
C CYS A 243 13.85 5.82 3.52
N GLY A 244 13.43 7.07 3.85
CA GLY A 244 14.08 8.30 3.34
C GLY A 244 13.37 9.58 3.78
N GLU A 245 13.97 10.71 3.46
CA GLU A 245 13.47 12.04 3.87
C GLU A 245 12.29 12.53 3.03
N ASN A 246 12.06 11.93 1.88
CA ASN A 246 11.07 12.34 0.88
C ASN A 246 10.06 11.24 0.57
N VAL A 247 9.09 11.56 -0.29
CA VAL A 247 8.05 10.60 -0.72
C VAL A 247 8.54 9.58 -1.75
N PHE A 248 9.73 9.74 -2.34
CA PHE A 248 10.12 8.94 -3.50
C PHE A 248 10.38 7.47 -3.17
N CYS A 249 10.86 7.16 -1.96
CA CYS A 249 11.06 5.79 -1.51
C CYS A 249 9.75 5.10 -1.06
N SER A 250 8.58 5.72 -1.29
CA SER A 250 7.30 5.10 -0.96
C SER A 250 7.14 3.76 -1.65
N HIS A 251 6.74 2.77 -0.89
CA HIS A 251 6.38 1.44 -1.37
C HIS A 251 5.34 0.83 -0.44
N GLY A 252 4.72 -0.22 -0.92
CA GLY A 252 3.80 -1.03 -0.13
C GLY A 252 4.05 -2.49 -0.41
N ASP A 253 3.86 -3.31 0.58
CA ASP A 253 4.15 -4.73 0.56
C ASP A 253 2.92 -5.51 1.03
N PHE A 254 2.76 -6.69 0.48
CA PHE A 254 1.59 -7.53 0.69
C PHE A 254 1.95 -9.01 0.60
N ILE A 255 1.48 -9.79 1.58
CA ILE A 255 1.40 -11.24 1.46
C ILE A 255 -0.08 -11.64 1.60
N ASN A 256 -0.57 -12.38 0.61
CA ASN A 256 -1.95 -12.84 0.60
C ASN A 256 -2.24 -13.80 1.76
N GLY A 257 -3.26 -13.48 2.55
CA GLY A 257 -3.78 -14.31 3.62
C GLY A 257 -5.29 -14.56 3.53
N TRP A 258 -5.94 -14.13 2.45
CA TRP A 258 -7.35 -14.41 2.23
C TRP A 258 -7.63 -15.91 2.27
N SER A 259 -8.73 -16.32 2.90
CA SER A 259 -9.22 -17.68 2.71
C SER A 259 -9.54 -17.88 1.22
N LYS A 260 -9.27 -19.08 0.70
CA LYS A 260 -9.45 -19.38 -0.71
C LYS A 260 -10.90 -19.11 -1.17
N GLU A 261 -11.88 -19.55 -0.39
CA GLU A 261 -13.29 -19.33 -0.67
C GLU A 261 -13.63 -17.84 -0.74
N ALA A 262 -13.19 -17.05 0.21
CA ALA A 262 -13.46 -15.61 0.20
C ALA A 262 -12.75 -14.89 -0.96
N ALA A 263 -11.55 -15.28 -1.32
CA ALA A 263 -10.84 -14.72 -2.47
C ALA A 263 -11.57 -15.02 -3.80
N GLU A 264 -12.17 -16.20 -3.93
CA GLU A 264 -13.00 -16.60 -5.07
C GLU A 264 -14.32 -15.82 -5.08
N ASN A 265 -14.98 -15.69 -3.92
CA ASN A 265 -16.23 -14.94 -3.76
C ASN A 265 -16.04 -13.45 -4.04
N MET A 266 -14.86 -12.89 -3.77
CA MET A 266 -14.52 -11.49 -4.08
C MET A 266 -14.73 -11.15 -5.55
N ILE A 267 -14.40 -12.07 -6.47
CA ILE A 267 -14.62 -11.87 -7.91
C ILE A 267 -16.12 -11.79 -8.21
N GLY A 268 -16.95 -12.63 -7.56
CA GLY A 268 -18.40 -12.71 -7.80
C GLY A 268 -19.19 -11.51 -7.26
N THR A 269 -18.80 -10.97 -6.11
CA THR A 269 -19.59 -9.98 -5.35
C THR A 269 -19.41 -8.53 -5.85
N THR A 270 -18.37 -8.24 -6.61
CA THR A 270 -17.99 -6.87 -6.99
C THR A 270 -18.51 -6.46 -8.38
N LYS A 271 -19.51 -7.14 -8.92
CA LYS A 271 -20.17 -6.78 -10.19
C LYS A 271 -21.07 -5.55 -10.09
N GLU A 272 -21.44 -5.13 -8.87
CA GLU A 272 -22.35 -4.01 -8.65
C GLU A 272 -21.61 -2.71 -8.27
N LYS A 273 -22.12 -1.61 -8.81
CA LYS A 273 -21.60 -0.25 -8.61
C LYS A 273 -21.68 0.17 -7.14
N TYR A 274 -20.62 0.77 -6.60
CA TYR A 274 -20.58 1.38 -5.28
C TYR A 274 -20.92 0.44 -4.11
N HIS A 275 -20.83 -0.86 -4.32
CA HIS A 275 -21.08 -1.81 -3.27
C HIS A 275 -19.79 -2.10 -2.51
N PHE A 276 -19.73 -1.61 -1.27
CA PHE A 276 -18.76 -2.04 -0.27
C PHE A 276 -19.27 -3.35 0.30
N ALA A 277 -19.06 -4.45 -0.41
CA ALA A 277 -19.50 -5.74 0.09
C ALA A 277 -18.46 -6.31 1.04
N ALA A 278 -18.91 -6.74 2.22
CA ALA A 278 -18.16 -7.72 2.98
C ALA A 278 -18.05 -8.98 2.12
N VAL A 279 -16.84 -9.42 1.84
CA VAL A 279 -16.63 -10.67 1.12
C VAL A 279 -16.96 -11.82 2.08
N GLU A 280 -17.92 -12.63 1.71
CA GLU A 280 -18.29 -13.82 2.48
C GLU A 280 -17.22 -14.91 2.33
N GLY A 281 -17.06 -15.72 3.36
CA GLY A 281 -16.16 -16.86 3.43
C GLY A 281 -16.43 -17.69 4.68
N ASP A 282 -15.64 -18.72 4.86
CA ASP A 282 -15.79 -19.73 5.91
C ASP A 282 -15.36 -19.26 7.31
N ARG A 283 -14.66 -18.12 7.41
CA ARG A 283 -14.09 -17.66 8.67
C ARG A 283 -15.00 -16.73 9.44
N LYS A 284 -15.01 -16.92 10.76
CA LYS A 284 -15.69 -16.05 11.71
C LYS A 284 -14.67 -15.18 12.44
N LYS A 285 -15.08 -13.97 12.82
CA LYS A 285 -14.25 -13.08 13.64
C LYS A 285 -13.83 -13.79 14.92
N LYS A 286 -12.51 -13.90 15.12
CA LYS A 286 -11.95 -14.41 16.39
C LYS A 286 -11.86 -13.24 17.37
N ASP A 287 -12.27 -13.47 18.62
CA ASP A 287 -11.94 -12.56 19.72
C ASP A 287 -10.54 -12.89 20.19
N CYS A 288 -9.57 -12.13 19.69
CA CYS A 288 -8.16 -12.34 19.98
C CYS A 288 -7.40 -11.00 20.03
N LYS A 289 -6.31 -10.96 20.76
CA LYS A 289 -5.42 -9.80 20.87
C LYS A 289 -4.19 -10.02 20.02
N GLN A 290 -3.96 -9.10 19.07
CA GLN A 290 -2.75 -9.12 18.25
C GLN A 290 -1.48 -8.98 19.08
N ARG A 291 -0.41 -9.63 18.62
CA ARG A 291 0.92 -9.63 19.24
C ARG A 291 2.01 -9.63 18.19
N ASP A 292 3.22 -9.29 18.61
CA ASP A 292 4.43 -9.51 17.81
C ASP A 292 4.75 -11.01 17.81
N ALA A 293 4.68 -11.64 16.65
CA ALA A 293 4.99 -13.08 16.48
C ALA A 293 6.50 -13.36 16.43
N ASP A 294 7.32 -12.32 16.34
CA ASP A 294 8.78 -12.42 16.18
C ASP A 294 9.52 -11.43 17.11
N PRO A 295 9.35 -11.53 18.43
CA PRO A 295 9.86 -10.52 19.37
C PRO A 295 11.40 -10.45 19.45
N THR A 296 12.10 -11.42 18.88
CA THR A 296 13.56 -11.54 18.94
C THR A 296 14.28 -10.91 17.74
N HIS A 297 13.57 -10.59 16.67
CA HIS A 297 14.15 -10.01 15.47
C HIS A 297 13.62 -8.60 15.22
N GLY A 298 14.54 -7.68 14.96
CA GLY A 298 14.23 -6.29 14.65
C GLY A 298 13.92 -5.41 15.87
N THR A 299 13.71 -4.14 15.62
CA THR A 299 13.40 -3.12 16.63
C THR A 299 12.23 -2.25 16.16
N SER A 300 11.50 -1.66 17.11
CA SER A 300 10.49 -0.63 16.85
C SER A 300 11.04 0.79 16.97
N ASP A 301 12.30 0.95 17.38
CA ASP A 301 12.96 2.24 17.52
C ASP A 301 13.61 2.66 16.19
N PHE A 302 13.28 3.87 15.72
CA PHE A 302 13.80 4.38 14.45
C PHE A 302 15.31 4.62 14.49
N ALA A 303 15.82 5.23 15.57
CA ALA A 303 17.25 5.54 15.68
C ALA A 303 18.10 4.27 15.76
N GLU A 304 17.59 3.24 16.45
CA GLU A 304 18.23 1.93 16.49
C GLU A 304 18.19 1.25 15.12
N SER A 305 17.06 1.27 14.41
CA SER A 305 16.96 0.69 13.07
C SER A 305 17.96 1.31 12.09
N VAL A 306 18.12 2.64 12.11
CA VAL A 306 19.13 3.36 11.31
C VAL A 306 20.56 2.93 11.69
N LYS A 307 20.83 2.76 12.99
CA LYS A 307 22.12 2.30 13.50
C LYS A 307 22.47 0.88 13.02
N LEU A 308 21.48 -0.02 13.00
CA LEU A 308 21.65 -1.39 12.50
C LEU A 308 22.01 -1.40 11.02
N MET A 309 21.29 -0.65 10.18
CA MET A 309 21.59 -0.51 8.76
C MET A 309 22.96 0.10 8.49
N SER A 310 23.39 1.12 9.27
CA SER A 310 24.66 1.81 9.08
C SER A 310 25.88 0.98 9.53
N LYS A 311 25.80 0.21 10.60
CA LYS A 311 26.90 -0.66 11.07
C LYS A 311 27.35 -1.63 9.97
N ARG A 312 26.44 -2.19 9.21
CA ARG A 312 26.73 -3.17 8.18
C ARG A 312 27.35 -2.56 6.90
N SER A 313 27.01 -1.33 6.57
CA SER A 313 27.67 -0.61 5.46
C SER A 313 29.17 -0.42 5.74
N VAL A 314 29.55 -0.23 7.01
CA VAL A 314 30.96 -0.11 7.43
C VAL A 314 31.66 -1.49 7.40
N GLU A 315 31.01 -2.59 7.81
CA GLU A 315 31.58 -3.93 7.75
C GLU A 315 31.82 -4.41 6.32
N THR A 316 30.88 -4.16 5.40
CA THR A 316 31.05 -4.50 3.98
C THR A 316 32.19 -3.72 3.31
N VAL A 317 32.37 -2.46 3.64
CA VAL A 317 33.50 -1.64 3.14
C VAL A 317 34.83 -2.12 3.77
N GLY A 318 34.84 -2.47 5.05
CA GLY A 318 36.01 -3.03 5.75
C GLY A 318 36.47 -4.37 5.15
N TRP A 319 35.56 -5.23 4.72
CA TRP A 319 35.87 -6.52 4.10
C TRP A 319 36.48 -6.36 2.69
N THR A 320 35.95 -5.45 1.90
CA THR A 320 36.48 -5.16 0.53
C THR A 320 37.86 -4.53 0.59
N SER A 321 38.18 -3.71 1.58
CA SER A 321 39.52 -3.12 1.75
C SER A 321 40.56 -4.14 2.24
N ARG A 322 40.20 -5.07 3.14
CA ARG A 322 41.10 -6.15 3.60
C ARG A 322 41.38 -7.20 2.50
N SER A 323 40.42 -7.49 1.64
CA SER A 323 40.62 -8.43 0.52
C SER A 323 41.56 -7.84 -0.57
N ARG A 324 41.72 -6.53 -0.66
CA ARG A 324 42.70 -5.88 -1.56
C ARG A 324 44.13 -5.84 -1.02
N MET A 325 44.32 -5.90 0.32
CA MET A 325 45.67 -5.89 0.91
C MET A 325 46.33 -7.28 0.98
N MET A 326 45.62 -8.37 0.68
CA MET A 326 46.23 -9.71 0.64
C MET A 326 46.61 -10.21 -0.75
N ARG A 327 46.69 -9.30 -1.74
CA ARG A 327 47.21 -9.62 -3.09
C ARG A 327 48.29 -8.61 -3.50
N ILE A 328 49.40 -8.62 -2.78
CA ILE A 328 50.68 -8.10 -3.22
C ILE A 328 51.70 -9.17 -2.90
#